data_856fe80e03e8ef5f6b2eba453f370a94
#
_entry.id   856fe80e03e8ef5f6b2eba453f370a94
#
_cell.length_a   1.000
_cell.length_b   1.000
_cell.length_c   1.000
_cell.angle_alpha   90.00
_cell.angle_beta   90.00
_cell.angle_gamma   90.00
#
_symmetry.space_group_name_H-M   'P 1'
#
loop_
_entity.id
_entity.type
_entity.pdbx_description
1 polymer ?
#
loop_
_entity_poly.entity_id
_entity_poly.type
_entity_poly.pdbx_seq_one_letter_code
_entity_poly.pdbx_strand_id
1 'polypeptide(L)'
;MNFTNAKSLLSVTAIDCWGFFAPFVANIMCCPQLEATVTVLIGQSSKHTNALALNGTVAKHCLSDVEQILMGQGASGDLRQICSISSSNLTEASCPVKHVNDFKDMVDTSKLLLACADIDPVKECCYQVCHNAILEAATAIASKGSHVLDVDASHDLPEHSIRVNDCRNIVLRWIASKLDPSHGKKVLRGLSNCNMNKGLFE
;
A
#
# COMPACT_ATOMS: atom_id res chain seq x y z
N MET A 1 -5.63 16.33 -2.31
CA MET A 1 -5.16 15.84 -0.99
C MET A 1 -4.84 17.02 -0.09
N ASN A 2 -5.16 16.96 1.19
CA ASN A 2 -4.76 18.01 2.13
C ASN A 2 -3.39 17.65 2.73
N PHE A 3 -2.31 18.18 2.17
CA PHE A 3 -0.94 17.90 2.61
C PHE A 3 -0.58 18.55 3.96
N THR A 4 -1.42 19.43 4.49
CA THR A 4 -1.14 20.08 5.77
C THR A 4 -1.13 19.07 6.92
N ASN A 5 -2.07 18.13 6.95
CA ASN A 5 -2.11 17.05 7.93
C ASN A 5 -1.10 15.92 7.65
N ALA A 6 -0.50 15.94 6.45
CA ALA A 6 0.48 14.94 6.02
C ALA A 6 1.94 15.37 6.28
N LYS A 7 2.17 16.61 6.76
CA LYS A 7 3.55 17.15 6.95
C LYS A 7 4.42 16.26 7.81
N SER A 8 3.90 15.75 8.92
CA SER A 8 4.67 14.88 9.83
C SER A 8 5.01 13.53 9.18
N LEU A 9 4.09 12.97 8.37
CA LEU A 9 4.33 11.74 7.63
C LEU A 9 5.42 11.92 6.58
N LEU A 10 5.34 13.01 5.80
CA LEU A 10 6.29 13.33 4.75
C LEU A 10 7.67 13.67 5.33
N SER A 11 7.73 14.38 6.47
CA SER A 11 8.99 14.71 7.13
C SER A 11 9.78 13.48 7.57
N VAL A 12 9.12 12.48 8.16
CA VAL A 12 9.79 11.21 8.52
C VAL A 12 10.24 10.46 7.27
N THR A 13 9.41 10.46 6.22
CA THR A 13 9.78 9.82 4.95
C THR A 13 10.98 10.50 4.29
N ALA A 14 11.08 11.83 4.36
CA ALA A 14 12.22 12.56 3.84
C ALA A 14 13.53 12.20 4.58
N ILE A 15 13.46 12.00 5.91
CA ILE A 15 14.61 11.55 6.71
C ILE A 15 15.05 10.14 6.32
N ASP A 16 14.10 9.19 6.24
CA ASP A 16 14.39 7.79 5.88
C ASP A 16 14.88 7.65 4.43
N CYS A 17 14.52 8.61 3.56
CA CYS A 17 14.92 8.70 2.15
C CYS A 17 15.97 9.77 1.87
N TRP A 18 16.74 10.20 2.87
CA TRP A 18 17.73 11.25 2.70
C TRP A 18 18.74 10.92 1.60
N GLY A 19 19.04 11.91 0.74
CA GLY A 19 19.70 11.74 -0.55
C GLY A 19 21.00 10.95 -0.50
N PHE A 20 21.79 11.11 0.56
CA PHE A 20 23.07 10.42 0.70
C PHE A 20 22.90 8.92 1.07
N PHE A 21 21.92 8.58 1.91
CA PHE A 21 21.74 7.21 2.40
C PHE A 21 20.70 6.39 1.62
N ALA A 22 19.75 7.06 0.96
CA ALA A 22 18.65 6.39 0.29
C ALA A 22 19.06 5.22 -0.63
N PRO A 23 20.11 5.32 -1.47
CA PRO A 23 20.52 4.20 -2.32
C PRO A 23 21.00 2.97 -1.55
N PHE A 24 21.62 3.17 -0.38
CA PHE A 24 22.21 2.08 0.41
C PHE A 24 21.18 1.36 1.31
N VAL A 25 20.16 2.08 1.76
CA VAL A 25 19.14 1.55 2.68
C VAL A 25 17.74 1.54 2.04
N ALA A 26 17.69 1.59 0.71
CA ALA A 26 16.46 1.69 -0.05
C ALA A 26 15.40 0.69 0.42
N ASN A 27 15.69 -0.59 0.33
CA ASN A 27 14.77 -1.68 0.61
C ASN A 27 14.42 -1.83 2.09
N ILE A 28 15.28 -1.32 3.00
CA ILE A 28 15.12 -1.50 4.44
C ILE A 28 14.39 -0.31 5.08
N MET A 29 14.68 0.90 4.61
CA MET A 29 14.17 2.12 5.23
C MET A 29 13.34 2.97 4.27
N CYS A 30 13.94 3.44 3.17
CA CYS A 30 13.33 4.44 2.32
C CYS A 30 12.06 3.91 1.61
N CYS A 31 12.16 2.83 0.87
CA CYS A 31 11.07 2.38 0.01
C CYS A 31 9.86 1.87 0.80
N PRO A 32 10.03 1.05 1.87
CA PRO A 32 8.91 0.68 2.72
C PRO A 32 8.25 1.88 3.41
N GLN A 33 9.03 2.91 3.76
CA GLN A 33 8.51 4.13 4.35
C GLN A 33 7.73 4.97 3.33
N LEU A 34 8.24 5.09 2.11
CA LEU A 34 7.58 5.80 1.02
C LEU A 34 6.25 5.13 0.65
N GLU A 35 6.23 3.80 0.49
CA GLU A 35 5.02 3.03 0.23
C GLU A 35 3.98 3.19 1.33
N ALA A 36 4.37 3.06 2.60
CA ALA A 36 3.47 3.26 3.73
C ALA A 36 2.88 4.67 3.73
N THR A 37 3.71 5.68 3.47
CA THR A 37 3.27 7.08 3.44
C THR A 37 2.26 7.33 2.32
N VAL A 38 2.54 6.90 1.10
CA VAL A 38 1.63 7.05 -0.04
C VAL A 38 0.32 6.28 0.19
N THR A 39 0.40 5.07 0.74
CA THR A 39 -0.78 4.26 1.09
C THR A 39 -1.65 4.97 2.12
N VAL A 40 -1.05 5.56 3.17
CA VAL A 40 -1.80 6.33 4.18
C VAL A 40 -2.43 7.58 3.55
N LEU A 41 -1.72 8.31 2.70
CA LEU A 41 -2.26 9.51 2.05
C LEU A 41 -3.49 9.19 1.19
N ILE A 42 -3.44 8.12 0.39
CA ILE A 42 -4.59 7.68 -0.41
C ILE A 42 -5.73 7.19 0.49
N GLY A 43 -5.42 6.35 1.48
CA GLY A 43 -6.41 5.83 2.42
C GLY A 43 -7.13 6.94 3.19
N GLN A 44 -6.40 7.94 3.71
CA GLN A 44 -7.02 9.08 4.38
C GLN A 44 -7.86 9.94 3.43
N SER A 45 -7.43 10.12 2.19
CA SER A 45 -8.20 10.83 1.16
C SER A 45 -9.52 10.13 0.85
N SER A 46 -9.55 8.79 0.90
CA SER A 46 -10.74 7.99 0.61
C SER A 46 -11.91 8.24 1.58
N LYS A 47 -11.65 8.76 2.78
CA LYS A 47 -12.70 9.16 3.74
C LYS A 47 -13.63 10.23 3.16
N HIS A 48 -13.13 11.06 2.27
CA HIS A 48 -13.89 12.16 1.66
C HIS A 48 -14.25 11.87 0.19
N THR A 49 -13.40 11.11 -0.52
CA THR A 49 -13.57 10.86 -1.95
C THR A 49 -14.27 9.53 -2.25
N ASN A 50 -14.40 8.65 -1.28
CA ASN A 50 -14.81 7.25 -1.43
C ASN A 50 -13.88 6.42 -2.35
N ALA A 51 -12.75 6.97 -2.80
CA ALA A 51 -11.85 6.33 -3.76
C ALA A 51 -10.62 5.73 -3.06
N LEU A 52 -10.44 4.41 -3.19
CA LEU A 52 -9.26 3.66 -2.73
C LEU A 52 -8.13 3.61 -3.77
N ALA A 53 -8.43 4.04 -4.99
CA ALA A 53 -7.47 4.15 -6.08
C ALA A 53 -7.58 5.52 -6.75
N LEU A 54 -6.47 6.03 -7.25
CA LEU A 54 -6.43 7.28 -8.00
C LEU A 54 -6.57 6.98 -9.50
N ASN A 55 -7.26 7.86 -10.25
CA ASN A 55 -7.17 7.77 -11.70
C ASN A 55 -5.75 8.12 -12.18
N GLY A 56 -5.37 7.65 -13.38
CA GLY A 56 -4.01 7.75 -13.88
C GLY A 56 -3.44 9.18 -13.92
N THR A 57 -4.27 10.18 -14.21
CA THR A 57 -3.84 11.60 -14.24
C THR A 57 -3.57 12.10 -12.82
N VAL A 58 -4.50 11.88 -11.89
CA VAL A 58 -4.34 12.27 -10.49
C VAL A 58 -3.18 11.51 -9.84
N ALA A 59 -2.99 10.24 -10.17
CA ALA A 59 -1.87 9.43 -9.69
C ALA A 59 -0.50 10.02 -10.09
N LYS A 60 -0.36 10.47 -11.34
CA LYS A 60 0.86 11.13 -11.83
C LYS A 60 1.15 12.42 -11.08
N HIS A 61 0.16 13.28 -10.92
CA HIS A 61 0.32 14.55 -10.18
C HIS A 61 0.59 14.30 -8.70
N CYS A 62 -0.16 13.38 -8.07
CA CYS A 62 0.04 13.05 -6.67
C CYS A 62 1.46 12.53 -6.38
N LEU A 63 1.99 11.63 -7.22
CA LEU A 63 3.34 11.13 -7.05
C LEU A 63 4.38 12.24 -7.23
N SER A 64 4.20 13.10 -8.25
CA SER A 64 5.09 14.24 -8.48
C SER A 64 5.09 15.24 -7.32
N ASP A 65 3.93 15.56 -6.76
CA ASP A 65 3.80 16.47 -5.62
C ASP A 65 4.49 15.89 -4.37
N VAL A 66 4.29 14.59 -4.10
CA VAL A 66 4.94 13.89 -2.98
C VAL A 66 6.46 13.96 -3.14
N GLU A 67 6.99 13.65 -4.32
CA GLU A 67 8.44 13.71 -4.59
C GLU A 67 8.99 15.12 -4.40
N GLN A 68 8.35 16.15 -4.95
CA GLN A 68 8.78 17.53 -4.80
C GLN A 68 8.82 17.97 -3.32
N ILE A 69 7.81 17.58 -2.54
CA ILE A 69 7.78 17.87 -1.11
C ILE A 69 8.92 17.15 -0.38
N LEU A 70 9.16 15.88 -0.68
CA LEU A 70 10.22 15.08 -0.07
C LEU A 70 11.62 15.63 -0.43
N MET A 71 11.84 15.95 -1.71
CA MET A 71 13.09 16.57 -2.18
C MET A 71 13.33 17.92 -1.51
N GLY A 72 12.31 18.75 -1.36
CA GLY A 72 12.39 20.02 -0.62
C GLY A 72 12.73 19.85 0.85
N GLN A 73 12.62 18.64 1.41
CA GLN A 73 13.00 18.28 2.79
C GLN A 73 14.30 17.46 2.86
N GLY A 74 15.02 17.31 1.74
CA GLY A 74 16.35 16.67 1.69
C GLY A 74 16.34 15.20 1.26
N ALA A 75 15.20 14.64 0.84
CA ALA A 75 15.15 13.30 0.26
C ALA A 75 15.88 13.24 -1.11
N SER A 76 16.24 12.02 -1.53
CA SER A 76 16.84 11.78 -2.84
C SER A 76 15.92 12.23 -3.98
N GLY A 77 16.52 12.80 -5.04
CA GLY A 77 15.81 13.14 -6.27
C GLY A 77 15.41 11.94 -7.13
N ASP A 78 16.00 10.78 -6.87
CA ASP A 78 15.85 9.57 -7.70
C ASP A 78 14.91 8.52 -7.04
N LEU A 79 13.97 8.95 -6.19
CA LEU A 79 13.08 8.05 -5.42
C LEU A 79 12.30 7.07 -6.30
N ARG A 80 11.85 7.50 -7.48
CA ARG A 80 11.16 6.59 -8.43
C ARG A 80 12.04 5.44 -8.85
N GLN A 81 13.28 5.73 -9.17
CA GLN A 81 14.24 4.73 -9.62
C GLN A 81 14.69 3.84 -8.48
N ILE A 82 15.06 4.45 -7.34
CA ILE A 82 15.54 3.74 -6.15
C ILE A 82 14.47 2.78 -5.60
N CYS A 83 13.20 3.21 -5.56
CA CYS A 83 12.09 2.42 -5.01
C CYS A 83 11.21 1.76 -6.07
N SER A 84 11.57 1.87 -7.35
CA SER A 84 10.77 1.32 -8.47
C SER A 84 9.28 1.72 -8.38
N ILE A 85 8.98 2.93 -7.84
CA ILE A 85 7.63 3.42 -7.66
C ILE A 85 7.19 4.22 -8.89
N SER A 86 5.98 3.96 -9.36
CA SER A 86 5.37 4.65 -10.49
C SER A 86 3.95 5.07 -10.17
N SER A 87 3.36 5.90 -11.03
CA SER A 87 1.96 6.30 -10.85
C SER A 87 0.96 5.15 -10.94
N SER A 88 1.31 4.05 -11.63
CA SER A 88 0.46 2.85 -11.68
C SER A 88 0.29 2.21 -10.31
N ASN A 89 1.30 2.28 -9.44
CA ASN A 89 1.20 1.78 -8.07
C ASN A 89 0.15 2.53 -7.22
N LEU A 90 -0.32 3.70 -7.68
CA LEU A 90 -1.33 4.50 -7.00
C LEU A 90 -2.76 4.28 -7.55
N THR A 91 -2.87 3.58 -8.68
CA THR A 91 -4.16 3.22 -9.30
C THR A 91 -4.70 1.91 -8.73
N GLU A 92 -5.79 1.43 -9.29
CA GLU A 92 -6.34 0.09 -9.03
C GLU A 92 -5.59 -1.02 -9.76
N ALA A 93 -4.85 -0.66 -10.80
CA ALA A 93 -4.20 -1.59 -11.73
C ALA A 93 -5.20 -2.68 -12.22
N SER A 94 -4.97 -3.96 -11.96
CA SER A 94 -5.89 -5.05 -12.35
C SER A 94 -6.96 -5.39 -11.30
N CYS A 95 -6.98 -4.70 -10.15
CA CYS A 95 -7.98 -4.95 -9.11
C CYS A 95 -9.36 -4.39 -9.50
N PRO A 96 -10.46 -5.17 -9.41
CA PRO A 96 -11.79 -4.72 -9.82
C PRO A 96 -12.42 -3.70 -8.87
N VAL A 97 -11.87 -3.50 -7.67
CA VAL A 97 -12.40 -2.60 -6.65
C VAL A 97 -11.65 -1.28 -6.64
N LYS A 98 -12.38 -0.17 -6.72
CA LYS A 98 -11.86 1.21 -6.67
C LYS A 98 -12.39 2.03 -5.52
N HIS A 99 -13.56 1.68 -4.97
CA HIS A 99 -14.27 2.50 -4.00
C HIS A 99 -14.48 1.77 -2.68
N VAL A 100 -14.63 2.55 -1.61
CA VAL A 100 -14.85 2.04 -0.24
C VAL A 100 -16.12 1.24 -0.13
N ASN A 101 -17.18 1.62 -0.85
CA ASN A 101 -18.48 0.93 -0.78
C ASN A 101 -18.35 -0.47 -1.42
N ASP A 102 -17.80 -0.55 -2.63
CA ASP A 102 -17.59 -1.83 -3.33
C ASP A 102 -16.73 -2.79 -2.48
N PHE A 103 -15.72 -2.23 -1.80
CA PHE A 103 -14.86 -2.99 -0.88
C PHE A 103 -15.64 -3.62 0.27
N LYS A 104 -16.52 -2.85 0.91
CA LYS A 104 -17.33 -3.34 2.05
C LYS A 104 -18.31 -4.44 1.66
N ASP A 105 -18.78 -4.44 0.43
CA ASP A 105 -19.71 -5.44 -0.08
C ASP A 105 -19.03 -6.79 -0.39
N MET A 106 -17.68 -6.78 -0.47
CA MET A 106 -16.89 -7.95 -0.86
C MET A 106 -16.07 -8.57 0.27
N VAL A 107 -15.76 -7.78 1.31
CA VAL A 107 -14.80 -8.15 2.36
C VAL A 107 -15.44 -8.08 3.74
N ASP A 108 -15.19 -9.08 4.58
CA ASP A 108 -15.49 -8.98 6.01
C ASP A 108 -14.55 -7.95 6.67
N THR A 109 -15.03 -6.71 6.69
CA THR A 109 -14.27 -5.57 7.18
C THR A 109 -14.03 -5.60 8.68
N SER A 110 -14.88 -6.29 9.44
CA SER A 110 -14.74 -6.43 10.89
C SER A 110 -13.60 -7.38 11.24
N LYS A 111 -13.56 -8.54 10.56
CA LYS A 111 -12.47 -9.52 10.68
C LYS A 111 -11.13 -8.90 10.29
N LEU A 112 -11.08 -8.18 9.18
CA LEU A 112 -9.87 -7.52 8.69
C LEU A 112 -9.35 -6.47 9.67
N LEU A 113 -10.22 -5.61 10.22
CA LEU A 113 -9.83 -4.61 11.21
C LEU A 113 -9.35 -5.25 12.51
N LEU A 114 -10.04 -6.29 12.99
CA LEU A 114 -9.61 -6.99 14.21
C LEU A 114 -8.20 -7.55 14.07
N ALA A 115 -7.85 -8.08 12.91
CA ALA A 115 -6.53 -8.62 12.63
C ALA A 115 -5.44 -7.55 12.47
N CYS A 116 -5.78 -6.34 11.97
CA CYS A 116 -4.80 -5.37 11.49
C CYS A 116 -4.81 -4.02 12.22
N ALA A 117 -5.77 -3.76 13.13
CA ALA A 117 -5.88 -2.46 13.78
C ALA A 117 -4.71 -2.16 14.74
N ASP A 118 -4.17 -3.19 15.38
CA ASP A 118 -3.01 -3.05 16.25
C ASP A 118 -2.13 -4.29 16.11
N ILE A 119 -1.00 -4.13 15.42
CA ILE A 119 -0.06 -5.22 15.20
C ILE A 119 1.19 -5.06 16.09
N ASP A 120 1.62 -6.16 16.70
CA ASP A 120 2.95 -6.32 17.23
C ASP A 120 3.86 -6.80 16.08
N PRO A 121 4.83 -6.00 15.60
CA PRO A 121 5.64 -6.36 14.44
C PRO A 121 6.41 -7.68 14.62
N VAL A 122 6.84 -8.01 15.84
CA VAL A 122 7.58 -9.25 16.10
C VAL A 122 6.65 -10.46 16.00
N LYS A 123 5.48 -10.37 16.64
CA LYS A 123 4.47 -11.43 16.55
C LYS A 123 3.91 -11.58 15.15
N GLU A 124 3.70 -10.47 14.43
CA GLU A 124 3.18 -10.50 13.06
C GLU A 124 4.16 -11.23 12.13
N CYS A 125 5.47 -11.06 12.29
CA CYS A 125 6.45 -11.79 11.49
C CYS A 125 6.40 -13.31 11.72
N CYS A 126 6.03 -13.75 12.92
CA CYS A 126 5.92 -15.18 13.26
C CYS A 126 4.55 -15.77 12.88
N TYR A 127 3.47 -15.08 13.22
CA TYR A 127 2.10 -15.63 13.12
C TYR A 127 1.33 -15.13 11.90
N GLN A 128 1.72 -14.00 11.32
CA GLN A 128 1.18 -13.42 10.08
C GLN A 128 -0.36 -13.22 10.11
N VAL A 129 -0.91 -12.87 11.26
CA VAL A 129 -2.37 -12.74 11.45
C VAL A 129 -2.96 -11.68 10.53
N CYS A 130 -2.37 -10.48 10.51
CA CYS A 130 -2.80 -9.40 9.61
C CYS A 130 -2.45 -9.70 8.15
N HIS A 131 -1.26 -10.24 7.86
CA HIS A 131 -0.88 -10.63 6.49
C HIS A 131 -1.85 -11.64 5.89
N ASN A 132 -2.25 -12.66 6.64
CA ASN A 132 -3.20 -13.66 6.18
C ASN A 132 -4.60 -13.06 5.94
N ALA A 133 -5.05 -12.16 6.84
CA ALA A 133 -6.31 -11.46 6.65
C ALA A 133 -6.30 -10.54 5.42
N ILE A 134 -5.18 -9.86 5.15
CA ILE A 134 -4.99 -9.05 3.93
C ILE A 134 -5.01 -9.93 2.70
N LEU A 135 -4.31 -11.06 2.71
CA LEU A 135 -4.26 -11.98 1.58
C LEU A 135 -5.63 -12.61 1.30
N GLU A 136 -6.36 -13.02 2.33
CA GLU A 136 -7.74 -13.53 2.22
C GLU A 136 -8.66 -12.49 1.56
N ALA A 137 -8.63 -11.24 2.05
CA ALA A 137 -9.40 -10.15 1.50
C ALA A 137 -9.04 -9.85 0.03
N ALA A 138 -7.75 -9.77 -0.28
CA ALA A 138 -7.26 -9.51 -1.65
C ALA A 138 -7.67 -10.64 -2.62
N THR A 139 -7.56 -11.90 -2.19
CA THR A 139 -7.98 -13.06 -2.98
C THR A 139 -9.48 -13.06 -3.23
N ALA A 140 -10.29 -12.75 -2.21
CA ALA A 140 -11.76 -12.67 -2.34
C ALA A 140 -12.18 -11.60 -3.36
N ILE A 141 -11.51 -10.44 -3.37
CA ILE A 141 -11.77 -9.38 -4.36
C ILE A 141 -11.32 -9.82 -5.76
N ALA A 142 -10.11 -10.37 -5.88
CA ALA A 142 -9.54 -10.78 -7.16
C ALA A 142 -10.39 -11.87 -7.85
N SER A 143 -10.91 -12.82 -7.08
CA SER A 143 -11.72 -13.93 -7.59
C SER A 143 -13.09 -13.50 -8.12
N LYS A 144 -13.72 -12.47 -7.53
CA LYS A 144 -15.01 -11.95 -8.01
C LYS A 144 -14.92 -11.26 -9.38
N GLY A 145 -13.75 -10.75 -9.75
CA GLY A 145 -13.51 -10.18 -11.08
C GLY A 145 -13.38 -11.22 -12.20
N SER A 146 -13.19 -12.49 -11.88
CA SER A 146 -12.97 -13.58 -12.87
C SER A 146 -14.25 -14.19 -13.43
N HIS A 147 -15.43 -13.88 -12.91
CA HIS A 147 -16.70 -14.47 -13.35
C HIS A 147 -17.23 -13.98 -14.71
N VAL A 148 -16.48 -13.14 -15.45
CA VAL A 148 -16.96 -12.52 -16.71
C VAL A 148 -16.39 -13.13 -17.99
N LEU A 149 -15.35 -13.97 -17.93
CA LEU A 149 -14.82 -14.62 -19.13
C LEU A 149 -14.55 -16.10 -18.88
N ASP A 150 -15.36 -16.90 -19.53
CA ASP A 150 -15.31 -18.35 -19.63
C ASP A 150 -14.04 -18.89 -20.30
N VAL A 151 -13.64 -20.11 -19.89
CA VAL A 151 -12.90 -21.14 -20.65
C VAL A 151 -11.40 -20.94 -20.82
N ASP A 152 -10.68 -21.69 -20.06
CA ASP A 152 -9.39 -22.41 -20.16
C ASP A 152 -8.48 -22.18 -18.95
N ALA A 153 -8.62 -23.06 -17.98
CA ALA A 153 -8.00 -22.98 -16.64
C ALA A 153 -6.48 -23.21 -16.59
N SER A 154 -5.76 -23.22 -17.71
CA SER A 154 -4.32 -23.57 -17.74
C SER A 154 -3.36 -22.39 -17.95
N HIS A 155 -3.85 -21.19 -18.32
CA HIS A 155 -3.03 -20.00 -18.53
C HIS A 155 -3.19 -18.88 -17.48
N ASP A 156 -4.13 -19.02 -16.52
CA ASP A 156 -4.55 -17.92 -15.63
C ASP A 156 -3.75 -17.72 -14.34
N LEU A 157 -2.83 -18.62 -13.99
CA LEU A 157 -2.11 -18.57 -12.72
C LEU A 157 -1.26 -17.28 -12.52
N PRO A 158 -0.49 -16.80 -13.52
CA PRO A 158 0.28 -15.57 -13.37
C PRO A 158 -0.60 -14.31 -13.26
N GLU A 159 -1.68 -14.24 -14.08
CA GLU A 159 -2.62 -13.10 -14.05
C GLU A 159 -3.38 -13.01 -12.73
N HIS A 160 -3.83 -14.14 -12.19
CA HIS A 160 -4.51 -14.18 -10.90
C HIS A 160 -3.58 -13.69 -9.78
N SER A 161 -2.32 -14.12 -9.76
CA SER A 161 -1.34 -13.69 -8.77
C SER A 161 -1.07 -12.19 -8.84
N ILE A 162 -0.94 -11.63 -10.05
CA ILE A 162 -0.78 -10.18 -10.26
C ILE A 162 -2.01 -9.44 -9.72
N ARG A 163 -3.21 -9.90 -10.06
CA ARG A 163 -4.47 -9.29 -9.59
C ARG A 163 -4.61 -9.33 -8.08
N VAL A 164 -4.26 -10.44 -7.43
CA VAL A 164 -4.25 -10.53 -5.95
C VAL A 164 -3.29 -9.51 -5.36
N ASN A 165 -2.10 -9.35 -5.93
CA ASN A 165 -1.13 -8.35 -5.47
C ASN A 165 -1.64 -6.90 -5.66
N ASP A 166 -2.29 -6.60 -6.78
CA ASP A 166 -2.92 -5.29 -7.01
C ASP A 166 -4.06 -5.03 -6.01
N CYS A 167 -4.89 -6.03 -5.76
CA CYS A 167 -5.96 -5.93 -4.76
C CYS A 167 -5.42 -5.81 -3.32
N ARG A 168 -4.26 -6.40 -3.01
CA ARG A 168 -3.58 -6.20 -1.73
C ARG A 168 -3.33 -4.70 -1.45
N ASN A 169 -2.93 -3.94 -2.46
CA ASN A 169 -2.73 -2.49 -2.32
C ASN A 169 -4.04 -1.75 -1.98
N ILE A 170 -5.17 -2.18 -2.55
CA ILE A 170 -6.50 -1.65 -2.23
C ILE A 170 -6.87 -1.97 -0.77
N VAL A 171 -6.62 -3.21 -0.31
CA VAL A 171 -6.86 -3.62 1.09
C VAL A 171 -6.04 -2.76 2.05
N LEU A 172 -4.75 -2.55 1.78
CA LEU A 172 -3.88 -1.72 2.63
C LEU A 172 -4.36 -0.27 2.71
N ARG A 173 -4.82 0.32 1.62
CA ARG A 173 -5.41 1.68 1.60
C ARG A 173 -6.71 1.74 2.38
N TRP A 174 -7.52 0.69 2.30
CA TRP A 174 -8.75 0.63 3.10
C TRP A 174 -8.42 0.55 4.59
N ILE A 175 -7.48 -0.30 5.03
CA ILE A 175 -7.00 -0.34 6.42
C ILE A 175 -6.48 1.04 6.85
N ALA A 176 -5.63 1.67 6.04
CA ALA A 176 -5.11 3.02 6.30
C ALA A 176 -6.21 4.08 6.42
N SER A 177 -7.35 3.91 5.76
CA SER A 177 -8.52 4.79 5.89
C SER A 177 -9.20 4.70 7.26
N LYS A 178 -9.03 3.60 7.99
CA LYS A 178 -9.69 3.32 9.27
C LYS A 178 -8.86 3.72 10.48
N LEU A 179 -7.56 3.81 10.29
CA LEU A 179 -6.61 4.18 11.34
C LEU A 179 -6.32 5.69 11.30
N ASP A 180 -5.81 6.23 12.40
CA ASP A 180 -5.19 7.56 12.33
C ASP A 180 -3.89 7.49 11.49
N PRO A 181 -3.44 8.60 10.89
CA PRO A 181 -2.31 8.58 9.96
C PRO A 181 -1.00 8.04 10.55
N SER A 182 -0.71 8.37 11.81
CA SER A 182 0.53 7.94 12.49
C SER A 182 0.49 6.46 12.80
N HIS A 183 -0.63 5.99 13.30
CA HIS A 183 -0.85 4.58 13.60
C HIS A 183 -0.89 3.73 12.33
N GLY A 184 -1.62 4.18 11.30
CA GLY A 184 -1.66 3.52 10.00
C GLY A 184 -0.28 3.33 9.38
N LYS A 185 0.57 4.37 9.44
CA LYS A 185 1.97 4.27 9.00
C LYS A 185 2.74 3.22 9.80
N LYS A 186 2.61 3.21 11.12
CA LYS A 186 3.29 2.22 11.99
C LYS A 186 2.89 0.78 11.64
N VAL A 187 1.60 0.53 11.45
CA VAL A 187 1.06 -0.77 11.03
C VAL A 187 1.65 -1.17 9.67
N LEU A 188 1.57 -0.32 8.65
CA LEU A 188 2.06 -0.63 7.31
C LEU A 188 3.58 -0.87 7.28
N ARG A 189 4.34 -0.09 8.05
CA ARG A 189 5.79 -0.33 8.21
C ARG A 189 6.10 -1.65 8.89
N GLY A 190 5.34 -2.01 9.92
CA GLY A 190 5.48 -3.30 10.60
C GLY A 190 5.25 -4.48 9.65
N LEU A 191 4.22 -4.40 8.81
CA LEU A 191 3.93 -5.40 7.78
C LEU A 191 5.06 -5.51 6.74
N SER A 192 5.58 -4.38 6.25
CA SER A 192 6.69 -4.38 5.28
C SER A 192 7.95 -5.01 5.83
N ASN A 193 8.27 -4.78 7.10
CA ASN A 193 9.47 -5.35 7.74
C ASN A 193 9.40 -6.88 7.83
N CYS A 194 8.22 -7.45 8.01
CA CYS A 194 8.05 -8.91 8.04
C CYS A 194 8.29 -9.57 6.68
N ASN A 195 7.93 -8.92 5.59
CA ASN A 195 8.18 -9.44 4.25
C ASN A 195 9.68 -9.53 3.91
N MET A 196 10.51 -8.65 4.48
CA MET A 196 11.95 -8.65 4.22
C MET A 196 12.69 -9.81 4.89
N ASN A 197 12.18 -10.31 5.99
CA ASN A 197 12.81 -11.44 6.70
C ASN A 197 12.65 -12.78 5.96
N LYS A 198 11.72 -12.90 5.01
CA LYS A 198 11.54 -14.12 4.22
C LYS A 198 12.70 -14.41 3.25
N GLY A 199 13.44 -13.39 2.80
CA GLY A 199 14.59 -13.55 1.90
C GLY A 199 15.92 -13.80 2.58
N LEU A 200 15.98 -13.79 3.93
CA LEU A 200 17.21 -14.01 4.70
C LEU A 200 17.35 -15.44 5.24
N PHE A 201 16.33 -16.28 5.08
CA PHE A 201 16.29 -17.65 5.58
C PHE A 201 16.08 -18.72 4.49
N GLU A 202 16.14 -18.34 3.21
CA GLU A 202 16.29 -19.23 2.05
C GLU A 202 17.74 -19.16 1.54
#